data_1f4c86b2aac2d5e0d469f96677cf956f
#
_entry.id   1f4c86b2aac2d5e0d469f96677cf956f
#
_cell.length_a   1.000
_cell.length_b   1.000
_cell.length_c   1.000
_cell.angle_alpha   90.00
_cell.angle_beta   90.00
_cell.angle_gamma   90.00
#
_symmetry.space_group_name_H-M   'P 1'
#
loop_
_entity.id
_entity.type
_entity.pdbx_description
1 polymer ?
#
loop_
_entity_poly.entity_id
_entity_poly.type
_entity_poly.pdbx_seq_one_letter_code
_entity_poly.pdbx_strand_id
1 'polypeptide(L)'
;MQRATTACRSAACFQESRRAPGARQRASGGALSGSRKPAVQQQRQGMSAAGRSATASAAAAGNETAAAAAPGGGAAALKEQQCTLCTSLVATTVKGMLAEAQEAVANGADIVELRLDYLESFAPEADLPRLLQQCPVPAIATYRPVWEGGKYDGPEAPRLAALRLAALSGAAYVDVELKIAPVFFAAKGEIPTTTKVIVSSHDYEQTASEEELRDLVERCYAAGADIVKFATMAQDITDAHRVLSVLRSCPVPCIALAMGERGQISRLLAPKYGGFLTFGALSPERASAPGQPTLQQLSGMYGLKRQRRDTAVMGIVGNPVSHSRSPAIHNAALQQLGLNAVYVPLLVDDMAKFLATFTDADWIGFSVTIPHKQAALEGAHEVDPVAAKIGAVNTLVRQLDGRALKGYNTDWPAAISAIERGLDPAAPAATDAASSPLAGKKVVVVGAGGAGRALAFGAAVKGAQVVIANRSVDKAAALAAQLNPPAEACSLADLASGAVAGDVLVNTTSVGMHPQEDETPVPAAALSGYQLAFDAVYTPLHTRLLREAAAAGCKVVTGDTMFVGQAADQFRLFTGKEAPVDLMTRVVLDSLAK
;
A
#
# COMPACT_ATOMS: atom_id res chain seq x y z
N MET A 1 -52.54 24.96 -1.03
CA MET A 1 -53.38 23.88 -1.61
C MET A 1 -52.47 22.66 -1.67
N GLN A 2 -52.59 21.82 -0.69
CA GLN A 2 -53.24 20.50 -0.62
C GLN A 2 -52.41 19.45 -1.36
N ARG A 3 -51.72 18.63 -0.56
CA ARG A 3 -52.02 17.22 -0.13
C ARG A 3 -51.57 16.21 -1.19
N ALA A 4 -51.04 15.04 -0.94
CA ALA A 4 -50.91 14.17 0.23
C ALA A 4 -49.92 13.04 -0.11
N THR A 5 -49.08 12.63 0.81
CA THR A 5 -49.02 11.32 1.51
C THR A 5 -49.33 10.06 0.72
N THR A 6 -48.42 9.07 0.72
CA THR A 6 -48.73 7.74 1.26
C THR A 6 -47.46 6.93 1.49
N ALA A 7 -47.31 6.47 2.72
CA ALA A 7 -46.34 5.46 3.19
C ALA A 7 -46.92 4.06 2.94
N CYS A 8 -46.07 3.06 2.77
CA CYS A 8 -46.44 1.70 3.19
C CYS A 8 -45.21 0.90 3.64
N ARG A 9 -45.38 0.38 4.84
CA ARG A 9 -44.57 -0.56 5.62
C ARG A 9 -44.58 -1.95 5.02
N SER A 10 -43.56 -2.76 5.27
CA SER A 10 -43.79 -4.07 5.89
C SER A 10 -42.49 -4.63 6.45
N ALA A 11 -42.53 -4.89 7.75
CA ALA A 11 -41.61 -5.71 8.52
C ALA A 11 -42.23 -7.11 8.70
N ALA A 12 -41.37 -8.14 8.78
CA ALA A 12 -41.60 -9.40 9.52
C ALA A 12 -40.24 -10.16 9.46
N CYS A 13 -39.51 -10.33 10.50
CA CYS A 13 -39.68 -11.28 11.61
C CYS A 13 -39.46 -12.73 11.20
N PHE A 14 -38.35 -13.31 11.63
CA PHE A 14 -38.34 -14.67 12.17
C PHE A 14 -37.29 -14.84 13.27
N GLN A 15 -37.77 -15.30 14.42
CA GLN A 15 -37.05 -15.58 15.66
C GLN A 15 -36.62 -17.04 15.73
N GLU A 16 -35.53 -17.25 16.47
CA GLU A 16 -35.21 -18.33 17.43
C GLU A 16 -35.40 -19.82 17.08
N SER A 17 -34.33 -20.58 17.29
CA SER A 17 -34.42 -21.73 18.18
C SER A 17 -33.08 -22.11 18.81
N ARG A 18 -33.04 -22.03 20.14
CA ARG A 18 -32.03 -22.59 21.06
C ARG A 18 -32.12 -24.12 21.10
N ARG A 19 -31.00 -24.80 21.31
CA ARG A 19 -30.87 -25.92 22.26
C ARG A 19 -29.41 -26.40 22.36
N ALA A 20 -28.80 -26.26 23.51
CA ALA A 20 -27.87 -27.19 24.13
C ALA A 20 -28.70 -27.99 25.19
N PRO A 21 -28.22 -29.01 25.92
CA PRO A 21 -26.86 -29.41 26.27
C PRO A 21 -26.63 -30.94 26.29
N GLY A 22 -25.40 -31.40 26.64
CA GLY A 22 -25.17 -32.81 27.04
C GLY A 22 -23.71 -33.13 27.38
N ALA A 23 -23.39 -33.08 28.66
CA ALA A 23 -22.13 -33.50 29.26
C ALA A 23 -22.09 -35.01 29.54
N ARG A 24 -20.88 -35.62 29.57
CA ARG A 24 -20.37 -36.66 30.48
C ARG A 24 -19.00 -37.12 29.96
N GLN A 25 -17.93 -36.94 30.65
CA GLN A 25 -17.33 -37.56 31.84
C GLN A 25 -16.55 -38.86 31.57
N ARG A 26 -15.27 -38.79 31.93
CA ARG A 26 -14.35 -39.78 32.57
C ARG A 26 -13.78 -40.88 31.64
N ALA A 27 -12.57 -41.38 31.81
CA ALA A 27 -11.55 -41.27 32.85
C ALA A 27 -10.22 -41.91 32.38
N SER A 28 -9.12 -41.48 33.03
CA SER A 28 -7.97 -42.27 33.52
C SER A 28 -7.17 -43.10 32.48
N GLY A 29 -5.90 -43.07 32.47
CA GLY A 29 -4.85 -43.19 33.42
C GLY A 29 -3.56 -43.66 32.79
N GLY A 30 -2.45 -43.45 33.47
CA GLY A 30 -1.21 -44.22 33.41
C GLY A 30 -0.11 -43.61 32.54
N ALA A 31 0.82 -42.91 32.99
CA ALA A 31 2.00 -43.05 33.86
C ALA A 31 3.17 -43.83 33.23
N LEU A 32 4.33 -43.17 33.33
CA LEU A 32 5.69 -43.63 33.54
C LEU A 32 6.68 -43.70 32.36
N SER A 33 7.67 -42.86 32.54
CA SER A 33 9.13 -43.12 32.53
C SER A 33 9.78 -43.34 31.16
N GLY A 34 10.88 -42.76 30.87
CA GLY A 34 12.07 -42.35 31.53
C GLY A 34 13.16 -42.03 30.54
N SER A 35 13.87 -41.00 30.87
CA SER A 35 15.31 -40.77 30.74
C SER A 35 16.12 -41.33 29.58
N ARG A 36 16.83 -40.45 28.87
CA ARG A 36 18.29 -40.33 28.90
C ARG A 36 18.83 -39.40 27.82
N LYS A 37 19.48 -38.35 28.28
CA LYS A 37 20.56 -37.65 27.53
C LYS A 37 21.79 -38.59 27.52
N PRO A 38 22.71 -38.44 26.55
CA PRO A 38 24.02 -38.01 26.99
C PRO A 38 24.56 -36.79 26.22
N ALA A 39 25.48 -36.16 26.93
CA ALA A 39 26.22 -34.96 26.57
C ALA A 39 27.60 -35.33 25.96
N VAL A 40 28.18 -34.28 25.31
CA VAL A 40 29.60 -33.89 25.27
C VAL A 40 30.58 -34.74 24.45
N GLN A 41 31.17 -34.07 23.47
CA GLN A 41 32.64 -33.92 23.49
C GLN A 41 33.12 -32.78 22.57
N GLN A 42 33.78 -31.81 23.21
CA GLN A 42 34.70 -30.83 22.60
C GLN A 42 35.96 -31.56 22.09
N GLN A 43 36.50 -31.07 20.97
CA GLN A 43 37.95 -31.06 20.80
C GLN A 43 38.39 -29.78 20.09
N ARG A 44 39.21 -29.04 20.82
CA ARG A 44 40.09 -27.96 20.37
C ARG A 44 41.39 -28.56 19.83
N GLN A 45 41.97 -27.89 18.85
CA GLN A 45 43.39 -27.64 18.58
C GLN A 45 43.47 -27.09 17.15
N GLY A 46 44.12 -26.01 16.74
CA GLY A 46 45.15 -25.21 17.34
C GLY A 46 46.14 -24.80 16.24
N MET A 47 46.33 -23.47 16.05
CA MET A 47 47.54 -22.79 15.49
C MET A 47 47.94 -23.17 14.04
N SER A 48 48.47 -22.30 13.15
CA SER A 48 49.19 -21.04 13.24
C SER A 48 49.38 -20.44 11.84
N ALA A 49 49.35 -19.16 11.73
CA ALA A 49 50.06 -18.10 11.05
C ALA A 49 50.89 -18.32 9.75
N ALA A 50 50.94 -17.19 9.02
CA ALA A 50 51.93 -16.69 8.02
C ALA A 50 51.72 -17.17 6.58
N GLY A 51 51.59 -16.38 5.54
CA GLY A 51 52.13 -15.06 5.25
C GLY A 51 52.50 -14.98 3.77
N ARG A 52 52.29 -13.78 3.17
CA ARG A 52 52.93 -13.26 1.92
C ARG A 52 52.29 -13.62 0.57
N SER A 53 51.67 -12.63 -0.05
CA SER A 53 52.11 -11.84 -1.22
C SER A 53 52.81 -12.60 -2.34
N ALA A 54 52.25 -12.54 -3.56
CA ALA A 54 52.93 -12.14 -4.78
C ALA A 54 51.99 -12.12 -6.00
N THR A 55 52.08 -11.04 -6.72
CA THR A 55 51.68 -10.75 -8.08
C THR A 55 52.37 -11.65 -9.10
N ALA A 56 51.67 -12.03 -10.19
CA ALA A 56 52.21 -12.00 -11.57
C ALA A 56 51.17 -12.49 -12.61
N SER A 57 50.99 -11.74 -13.57
CA SER A 57 50.74 -11.68 -14.98
C SER A 57 51.15 -12.89 -15.84
N ALA A 58 50.37 -13.10 -16.89
CA ALA A 58 50.70 -13.42 -18.29
C ALA A 58 50.15 -14.74 -18.88
N ALA A 59 49.23 -14.59 -19.79
CA ALA A 59 49.28 -14.90 -21.23
C ALA A 59 49.17 -16.38 -21.73
N ALA A 60 48.11 -16.58 -22.50
CA ALA A 60 48.00 -17.22 -23.82
C ALA A 60 48.32 -18.71 -24.00
N ALA A 61 47.38 -19.45 -24.49
CA ALA A 61 47.34 -20.09 -25.80
C ALA A 61 46.32 -21.25 -25.86
N GLY A 62 45.59 -21.30 -26.92
CA GLY A 62 44.46 -22.07 -27.27
C GLY A 62 44.61 -23.60 -27.32
N ASN A 63 43.47 -24.22 -27.30
CA ASN A 63 43.18 -25.41 -28.15
C ASN A 63 41.69 -25.56 -28.40
N GLU A 64 41.31 -25.56 -29.66
CA GLU A 64 39.98 -25.89 -30.18
C GLU A 64 39.75 -27.39 -30.03
N THR A 65 38.64 -27.77 -29.41
CA THR A 65 37.94 -29.03 -29.74
C THR A 65 36.47 -28.79 -29.89
N ALA A 66 35.96 -29.02 -31.07
CA ALA A 66 34.58 -28.94 -31.49
C ALA A 66 33.72 -29.94 -30.71
N ALA A 67 32.68 -29.46 -30.02
CA ALA A 67 31.56 -30.27 -29.55
C ALA A 67 30.26 -29.68 -30.14
N ALA A 68 29.45 -30.57 -30.70
CA ALA A 68 28.26 -30.31 -31.48
C ALA A 68 27.24 -29.42 -30.77
N ALA A 69 26.73 -28.43 -31.48
CA ALA A 69 25.67 -27.52 -31.09
C ALA A 69 24.33 -28.24 -31.04
N ALA A 70 23.70 -28.27 -29.85
CA ALA A 70 22.26 -28.41 -29.71
C ALA A 70 21.59 -27.05 -30.05
N PRO A 71 20.39 -27.03 -30.65
CA PRO A 71 19.73 -25.77 -31.00
C PRO A 71 19.17 -25.12 -29.74
N GLY A 72 19.96 -24.30 -29.10
CA GLY A 72 19.54 -23.38 -28.06
C GLY A 72 18.82 -22.21 -28.69
N GLY A 73 17.50 -22.14 -28.58
CA GLY A 73 16.73 -20.97 -28.95
C GLY A 73 17.25 -19.76 -28.20
N GLY A 74 17.72 -18.76 -28.96
CA GLY A 74 18.21 -17.50 -28.44
C GLY A 74 17.13 -16.79 -27.64
N ALA A 75 17.33 -16.68 -26.34
CA ALA A 75 16.72 -15.64 -25.55
C ALA A 75 17.31 -14.31 -26.04
N ALA A 76 16.73 -13.75 -27.11
CA ALA A 76 16.99 -12.37 -27.48
C ALA A 76 16.62 -11.54 -26.25
N ALA A 77 17.61 -10.84 -25.69
CA ALA A 77 17.39 -9.86 -24.63
C ALA A 77 16.24 -8.96 -25.10
N LEU A 78 15.06 -9.15 -24.49
CA LEU A 78 13.94 -8.23 -24.67
C LEU A 78 14.51 -6.86 -24.28
N LYS A 79 14.65 -5.95 -25.25
CA LYS A 79 14.99 -4.54 -24.96
C LYS A 79 14.10 -4.14 -23.79
N GLU A 80 14.67 -3.43 -22.82
CA GLU A 80 13.90 -2.86 -21.70
C GLU A 80 12.77 -2.00 -22.28
N GLN A 81 11.62 -2.62 -22.47
CA GLN A 81 10.44 -1.92 -22.98
C GLN A 81 9.85 -1.19 -21.79
N GLN A 82 9.84 0.13 -21.88
CA GLN A 82 9.23 0.96 -20.86
C GLN A 82 7.72 0.64 -20.80
N CYS A 83 7.22 0.35 -19.59
CA CYS A 83 5.79 0.12 -19.37
C CYS A 83 4.99 1.38 -19.73
N THR A 84 4.01 1.25 -20.60
CA THR A 84 3.20 2.36 -21.10
C THR A 84 1.99 2.61 -20.18
N LEU A 85 1.55 3.86 -20.12
CA LEU A 85 0.40 4.29 -19.34
C LEU A 85 -0.83 4.37 -20.24
N CYS A 86 -1.82 3.52 -19.95
CA CYS A 86 -3.08 3.42 -20.69
C CYS A 86 -4.27 3.93 -19.87
N THR A 87 -5.30 4.43 -20.54
CA THR A 87 -6.61 4.65 -19.95
C THR A 87 -7.72 4.16 -20.87
N SER A 88 -8.79 3.62 -20.29
CA SER A 88 -9.98 3.19 -21.01
C SER A 88 -10.92 4.38 -21.22
N LEU A 89 -11.33 4.63 -22.46
CA LEU A 89 -12.29 5.66 -22.82
C LEU A 89 -13.68 5.02 -22.89
N VAL A 90 -14.60 5.56 -22.11
CA VAL A 90 -15.94 4.98 -21.90
C VAL A 90 -17.09 5.92 -22.26
N ALA A 91 -16.79 7.02 -22.96
CA ALA A 91 -17.81 7.93 -23.46
C ALA A 91 -18.75 7.21 -24.44
N THR A 92 -20.03 7.60 -24.42
CA THR A 92 -21.09 6.93 -25.19
C THR A 92 -21.21 7.44 -26.63
N THR A 93 -20.42 8.47 -27.00
CA THR A 93 -20.40 9.04 -28.35
C THR A 93 -18.98 9.15 -28.89
N VAL A 94 -18.82 9.06 -30.22
CA VAL A 94 -17.51 9.25 -30.90
C VAL A 94 -16.87 10.59 -30.52
N LYS A 95 -17.65 11.69 -30.51
CA LYS A 95 -17.15 13.01 -30.11
C LYS A 95 -16.67 13.05 -28.66
N GLY A 96 -17.44 12.43 -27.77
CA GLY A 96 -17.07 12.32 -26.35
C GLY A 96 -15.80 11.50 -26.15
N MET A 97 -15.68 10.37 -26.85
CA MET A 97 -14.51 9.49 -26.75
C MET A 97 -13.23 10.18 -27.26
N LEU A 98 -13.32 10.99 -28.34
CA LEU A 98 -12.20 11.82 -28.81
C LEU A 98 -11.84 12.93 -27.82
N ALA A 99 -12.80 13.53 -27.14
CA ALA A 99 -12.53 14.51 -26.09
C ALA A 99 -11.83 13.85 -24.87
N GLU A 100 -12.29 12.66 -24.45
CA GLU A 100 -11.61 11.87 -23.41
C GLU A 100 -10.18 11.48 -23.83
N ALA A 101 -9.94 11.18 -25.12
CA ALA A 101 -8.60 10.88 -25.62
C ALA A 101 -7.66 12.08 -25.49
N GLN A 102 -8.11 13.29 -25.80
CA GLN A 102 -7.32 14.51 -25.60
C GLN A 102 -7.05 14.78 -24.12
N GLU A 103 -8.05 14.62 -23.26
CA GLU A 103 -7.89 14.72 -21.81
C GLU A 103 -6.89 13.69 -21.28
N ALA A 104 -6.94 12.46 -21.78
CA ALA A 104 -6.02 11.39 -21.40
C ALA A 104 -4.56 11.76 -21.71
N VAL A 105 -4.28 12.29 -22.88
CA VAL A 105 -2.94 12.75 -23.28
C VAL A 105 -2.46 13.90 -22.40
N ALA A 106 -3.33 14.87 -22.12
CA ALA A 106 -3.01 15.96 -21.21
C ALA A 106 -2.66 15.48 -19.79
N ASN A 107 -3.22 14.33 -19.36
CA ASN A 107 -2.91 13.67 -18.10
C ASN A 107 -1.76 12.64 -18.19
N GLY A 108 -1.07 12.54 -19.32
CA GLY A 108 0.15 11.75 -19.50
C GLY A 108 -0.05 10.31 -19.97
N ALA A 109 -1.22 9.97 -20.52
CA ALA A 109 -1.43 8.68 -21.19
C ALA A 109 -0.55 8.54 -22.45
N ASP A 110 0.10 7.39 -22.60
CA ASP A 110 0.89 7.04 -23.78
C ASP A 110 0.03 6.35 -24.84
N ILE A 111 -1.05 5.71 -24.41
CA ILE A 111 -1.96 4.90 -25.21
C ILE A 111 -3.36 4.99 -24.62
N VAL A 112 -4.39 4.81 -25.44
CA VAL A 112 -5.78 4.76 -24.99
C VAL A 112 -6.45 3.46 -25.42
N GLU A 113 -7.39 2.98 -24.61
CA GLU A 113 -8.27 1.87 -24.95
C GLU A 113 -9.64 2.42 -25.35
N LEU A 114 -10.02 2.26 -26.61
CA LEU A 114 -11.34 2.64 -27.13
C LEU A 114 -12.34 1.52 -26.78
N ARG A 115 -13.20 1.76 -25.81
CA ARG A 115 -14.26 0.83 -25.40
C ARG A 115 -15.47 0.99 -26.33
N LEU A 116 -15.42 0.30 -27.47
CA LEU A 116 -16.46 0.35 -28.51
C LEU A 116 -17.83 -0.12 -28.02
N ASP A 117 -17.84 -0.98 -27.02
CA ASP A 117 -19.05 -1.50 -26.36
C ASP A 117 -19.82 -0.45 -25.55
N TYR A 118 -19.22 0.73 -25.30
CA TYR A 118 -19.90 1.86 -24.65
C TYR A 118 -20.57 2.81 -25.64
N LEU A 119 -20.21 2.76 -26.93
CA LEU A 119 -20.75 3.67 -27.93
C LEU A 119 -22.22 3.34 -28.22
N GLU A 120 -23.09 4.33 -28.06
CA GLU A 120 -24.46 4.28 -28.51
C GLU A 120 -24.54 4.43 -30.03
N SER A 121 -25.39 3.64 -30.69
CA SER A 121 -25.58 3.69 -32.16
C SER A 121 -24.26 3.52 -32.95
N PHE A 122 -23.33 2.67 -32.47
CA PHE A 122 -22.04 2.43 -33.09
C PHE A 122 -22.18 1.87 -34.52
N ALA A 123 -21.64 2.60 -35.49
CA ALA A 123 -21.58 2.22 -36.89
C ALA A 123 -20.10 2.01 -37.32
N PRO A 124 -19.58 0.76 -37.24
CA PRO A 124 -18.15 0.49 -37.40
C PRO A 124 -17.51 1.12 -38.65
N GLU A 125 -18.15 1.05 -39.82
CA GLU A 125 -17.64 1.55 -41.08
C GLU A 125 -17.45 3.08 -41.11
N ALA A 126 -18.29 3.81 -40.39
CA ALA A 126 -18.23 5.27 -40.28
C ALA A 126 -17.39 5.75 -39.12
N ASP A 127 -17.52 5.09 -37.95
CA ASP A 127 -16.97 5.56 -36.70
C ASP A 127 -15.52 5.17 -36.48
N LEU A 128 -15.10 3.95 -36.88
CA LEU A 128 -13.72 3.49 -36.64
C LEU A 128 -12.67 4.32 -37.37
N PRO A 129 -12.83 4.62 -38.69
CA PRO A 129 -11.86 5.47 -39.38
C PRO A 129 -11.76 6.86 -38.71
N ARG A 130 -12.90 7.42 -38.28
CA ARG A 130 -12.94 8.73 -37.64
C ARG A 130 -12.25 8.71 -36.27
N LEU A 131 -12.53 7.70 -35.45
CA LEU A 131 -11.92 7.54 -34.13
C LEU A 131 -10.41 7.39 -34.24
N LEU A 132 -9.95 6.48 -35.08
CA LEU A 132 -8.54 6.11 -35.18
C LEU A 132 -7.69 7.18 -35.86
N GLN A 133 -8.23 7.90 -36.89
CA GLN A 133 -7.52 9.02 -37.52
C GLN A 133 -7.40 10.26 -36.64
N GLN A 134 -8.39 10.51 -35.74
CA GLN A 134 -8.40 11.68 -34.89
C GLN A 134 -7.87 11.40 -33.47
N CYS A 135 -7.62 10.13 -33.14
CA CYS A 135 -7.01 9.79 -31.84
C CYS A 135 -5.57 10.32 -31.78
N PRO A 136 -5.22 11.10 -30.74
CA PRO A 136 -3.91 11.77 -30.67
C PRO A 136 -2.74 10.84 -30.32
N VAL A 137 -3.02 9.61 -29.87
CA VAL A 137 -2.03 8.60 -29.45
C VAL A 137 -2.44 7.22 -29.98
N PRO A 138 -1.53 6.23 -29.99
CA PRO A 138 -1.87 4.85 -30.34
C PRO A 138 -3.09 4.34 -29.56
N ALA A 139 -3.96 3.59 -30.22
CA ALA A 139 -5.21 3.11 -29.64
C ALA A 139 -5.29 1.58 -29.60
N ILE A 140 -5.87 1.04 -28.52
CA ILE A 140 -6.36 -0.33 -28.41
C ILE A 140 -7.85 -0.30 -28.76
N ALA A 141 -8.28 -1.03 -29.78
CA ALA A 141 -9.70 -1.20 -30.04
C ALA A 141 -10.22 -2.42 -29.25
N THR A 142 -11.13 -2.17 -28.32
CA THR A 142 -11.76 -3.19 -27.48
C THR A 142 -13.27 -3.15 -27.66
N TYR A 143 -13.87 -4.28 -28.06
CA TYR A 143 -15.31 -4.42 -28.19
C TYR A 143 -15.79 -5.55 -27.28
N ARG A 144 -15.84 -5.26 -25.96
CA ARG A 144 -15.99 -6.26 -24.91
C ARG A 144 -17.42 -6.80 -24.82
N PRO A 145 -17.63 -8.13 -24.89
CA PRO A 145 -18.94 -8.73 -24.75
C PRO A 145 -19.36 -8.81 -23.27
N VAL A 146 -20.68 -8.93 -23.03
CA VAL A 146 -21.24 -9.03 -21.66
C VAL A 146 -20.73 -10.25 -20.91
N TRP A 147 -20.46 -11.37 -21.57
CA TRP A 147 -19.93 -12.58 -20.93
C TRP A 147 -18.47 -12.45 -20.45
N GLU A 148 -17.79 -11.35 -20.76
CA GLU A 148 -16.47 -10.99 -20.24
C GLU A 148 -16.49 -9.57 -19.61
N GLY A 149 -17.62 -9.19 -19.03
CA GLY A 149 -17.76 -7.95 -18.27
C GLY A 149 -17.86 -6.66 -19.07
N GLY A 150 -18.18 -6.74 -20.38
CA GLY A 150 -18.46 -5.60 -21.23
C GLY A 150 -19.93 -5.27 -21.36
N LYS A 151 -20.29 -4.49 -22.41
CA LYS A 151 -21.66 -4.08 -22.71
C LYS A 151 -22.22 -4.63 -24.03
N TYR A 152 -21.38 -5.25 -24.87
CA TYR A 152 -21.84 -5.79 -26.13
C TYR A 152 -22.62 -7.10 -25.93
N ASP A 153 -23.89 -7.09 -26.32
CA ASP A 153 -24.81 -8.24 -26.20
C ASP A 153 -25.39 -8.64 -27.59
N GLY A 154 -24.55 -8.60 -28.61
CA GLY A 154 -24.91 -8.98 -29.98
C GLY A 154 -24.21 -10.26 -30.45
N PRO A 155 -24.47 -10.69 -31.69
CA PRO A 155 -23.78 -11.83 -32.30
C PRO A 155 -22.27 -11.62 -32.42
N GLU A 156 -21.47 -12.69 -32.29
CA GLU A 156 -20.01 -12.61 -32.33
C GLU A 156 -19.47 -12.18 -33.71
N ALA A 157 -20.10 -12.62 -34.82
CA ALA A 157 -19.55 -12.34 -36.15
C ALA A 157 -19.47 -10.84 -36.50
N PRO A 158 -20.49 -9.99 -36.26
CA PRO A 158 -20.36 -8.53 -36.44
C PRO A 158 -19.33 -7.90 -35.51
N ARG A 159 -19.21 -8.38 -34.26
CA ARG A 159 -18.24 -7.91 -33.28
C ARG A 159 -16.79 -8.14 -33.76
N LEU A 160 -16.51 -9.36 -34.23
CA LEU A 160 -15.18 -9.71 -34.76
C LEU A 160 -14.89 -8.98 -36.09
N ALA A 161 -15.92 -8.75 -36.92
CA ALA A 161 -15.76 -7.93 -38.13
C ALA A 161 -15.39 -6.48 -37.77
N ALA A 162 -16.01 -5.88 -36.74
CA ALA A 162 -15.67 -4.54 -36.28
C ALA A 162 -14.22 -4.47 -35.72
N LEU A 163 -13.74 -5.47 -34.98
CA LEU A 163 -12.35 -5.54 -34.51
C LEU A 163 -11.34 -5.66 -35.66
N ARG A 164 -11.67 -6.46 -36.72
CA ARG A 164 -10.84 -6.53 -37.93
C ARG A 164 -10.83 -5.20 -38.69
N LEU A 165 -12.00 -4.55 -38.80
CA LEU A 165 -12.09 -3.23 -39.41
C LEU A 165 -11.29 -2.19 -38.63
N ALA A 166 -11.28 -2.26 -37.30
CA ALA A 166 -10.44 -1.40 -36.46
C ALA A 166 -8.94 -1.59 -36.78
N ALA A 167 -8.49 -2.84 -36.96
CA ALA A 167 -7.12 -3.14 -37.37
C ALA A 167 -6.82 -2.53 -38.76
N LEU A 168 -7.70 -2.73 -39.76
CA LEU A 168 -7.58 -2.16 -41.10
C LEU A 168 -7.64 -0.63 -41.10
N SER A 169 -8.32 -0.02 -40.14
CA SER A 169 -8.43 1.44 -40.01
C SER A 169 -7.26 2.06 -39.23
N GLY A 170 -6.26 1.28 -38.81
CA GLY A 170 -5.03 1.78 -38.21
C GLY A 170 -4.97 1.69 -36.70
N ALA A 171 -5.80 0.87 -36.04
CA ALA A 171 -5.64 0.58 -34.62
C ALA A 171 -4.25 -0.03 -34.36
N ALA A 172 -3.51 0.50 -33.40
CA ALA A 172 -2.22 -0.05 -33.00
C ALA A 172 -2.37 -1.44 -32.36
N TYR A 173 -3.48 -1.64 -31.66
CA TYR A 173 -3.81 -2.91 -31.01
C TYR A 173 -5.30 -3.22 -31.14
N VAL A 174 -5.62 -4.52 -31.17
CA VAL A 174 -6.98 -5.04 -31.00
C VAL A 174 -6.99 -6.02 -29.84
N ASP A 175 -8.00 -5.91 -28.97
CA ASP A 175 -8.17 -6.80 -27.80
C ASP A 175 -9.25 -7.85 -28.11
N VAL A 176 -8.86 -9.13 -28.04
CA VAL A 176 -9.71 -10.29 -28.36
C VAL A 176 -9.66 -11.25 -27.19
N GLU A 177 -10.82 -11.70 -26.73
CA GLU A 177 -10.91 -12.63 -25.61
C GLU A 177 -10.37 -14.02 -26.01
N LEU A 178 -9.67 -14.69 -25.08
CA LEU A 178 -9.07 -16.02 -25.29
C LEU A 178 -10.08 -17.03 -25.85
N LYS A 179 -11.31 -17.02 -25.34
CA LYS A 179 -12.38 -17.92 -25.78
C LYS A 179 -12.69 -17.82 -27.27
N ILE A 180 -12.54 -16.64 -27.85
CA ILE A 180 -12.90 -16.32 -29.25
C ILE A 180 -11.65 -16.19 -30.13
N ALA A 181 -10.48 -16.11 -29.57
CA ALA A 181 -9.22 -15.94 -30.32
C ALA A 181 -9.05 -16.95 -31.48
N PRO A 182 -9.36 -18.26 -31.35
CA PRO A 182 -9.24 -19.19 -32.48
C PRO A 182 -10.10 -18.79 -33.68
N VAL A 183 -11.32 -18.30 -33.47
CA VAL A 183 -12.23 -17.83 -34.54
C VAL A 183 -11.72 -16.54 -35.16
N PHE A 184 -11.19 -15.63 -34.33
CA PHE A 184 -10.59 -14.39 -34.82
C PHE A 184 -9.38 -14.65 -35.71
N PHE A 185 -8.48 -15.54 -35.29
CA PHE A 185 -7.26 -15.88 -36.02
C PHE A 185 -7.48 -16.77 -37.25
N ALA A 186 -8.60 -17.46 -37.36
CA ALA A 186 -8.93 -18.22 -38.58
C ALA A 186 -8.96 -17.33 -39.83
N ALA A 187 -9.20 -16.01 -39.69
CA ALA A 187 -9.18 -14.99 -40.73
C ALA A 187 -7.98 -14.03 -40.62
N LYS A 188 -6.87 -14.47 -40.05
CA LYS A 188 -5.67 -13.63 -39.73
C LYS A 188 -5.05 -12.95 -40.96
N GLY A 189 -5.19 -13.49 -42.16
CA GLY A 189 -4.64 -12.88 -43.37
C GLY A 189 -5.17 -11.47 -43.71
N GLU A 190 -6.23 -11.02 -43.03
CA GLU A 190 -6.84 -9.71 -43.20
C GLU A 190 -6.29 -8.64 -42.20
N ILE A 191 -5.45 -9.05 -41.23
CA ILE A 191 -4.94 -8.13 -40.22
C ILE A 191 -3.57 -7.58 -40.62
N PRO A 192 -3.40 -6.23 -40.72
CA PRO A 192 -2.11 -5.63 -41.01
C PRO A 192 -1.04 -6.03 -40.00
N THR A 193 0.19 -6.25 -40.46
CA THR A 193 1.34 -6.56 -39.56
C THR A 193 1.68 -5.43 -38.60
N THR A 194 1.20 -4.22 -38.85
CA THR A 194 1.34 -3.04 -38.01
C THR A 194 0.43 -3.08 -36.75
N THR A 195 -0.68 -3.84 -36.83
CA THR A 195 -1.58 -4.02 -35.69
C THR A 195 -1.16 -5.24 -34.88
N LYS A 196 -1.06 -5.09 -33.56
CA LYS A 196 -0.77 -6.17 -32.60
C LYS A 196 -2.05 -6.69 -31.98
N VAL A 197 -2.14 -8.00 -31.78
CA VAL A 197 -3.30 -8.63 -31.17
C VAL A 197 -3.01 -8.91 -29.69
N ILE A 198 -3.82 -8.31 -28.84
CA ILE A 198 -3.89 -8.63 -27.41
C ILE A 198 -4.90 -9.77 -27.24
N VAL A 199 -4.46 -10.92 -26.69
CA VAL A 199 -5.40 -11.96 -26.27
C VAL A 199 -5.63 -11.85 -24.78
N SER A 200 -6.89 -11.64 -24.40
CA SER A 200 -7.26 -11.28 -23.04
C SER A 200 -8.16 -12.32 -22.35
N SER A 201 -8.07 -12.37 -21.01
CA SER A 201 -8.93 -13.14 -20.13
C SER A 201 -9.20 -12.37 -18.85
N HIS A 202 -10.46 -12.35 -18.39
CA HIS A 202 -10.89 -11.65 -17.20
C HIS A 202 -11.62 -12.60 -16.25
N ASP A 203 -11.19 -12.62 -14.98
CA ASP A 203 -11.88 -13.29 -13.88
C ASP A 203 -12.28 -12.24 -12.84
N TYR A 204 -13.58 -11.97 -12.74
CA TYR A 204 -14.14 -10.96 -11.83
C TYR A 204 -14.43 -11.51 -10.43
N GLU A 205 -14.19 -12.79 -10.18
CA GLU A 205 -14.53 -13.45 -8.93
C GLU A 205 -13.29 -13.71 -8.08
N GLN A 206 -12.19 -14.17 -8.68
CA GLN A 206 -11.01 -14.62 -7.95
C GLN A 206 -9.70 -14.46 -8.74
N THR A 207 -8.59 -14.74 -8.07
CA THR A 207 -7.26 -14.92 -8.67
C THR A 207 -6.84 -16.37 -8.50
N ALA A 208 -6.64 -17.05 -9.60
CA ALA A 208 -6.20 -18.44 -9.65
C ALA A 208 -4.80 -18.65 -9.04
N SER A 209 -4.38 -19.90 -8.90
CA SER A 209 -3.01 -20.23 -8.48
C SER A 209 -1.97 -19.72 -9.48
N GLU A 210 -0.71 -19.63 -9.05
CA GLU A 210 0.37 -19.17 -9.92
C GLU A 210 0.57 -20.13 -11.11
N GLU A 211 0.38 -21.43 -10.92
CA GLU A 211 0.47 -22.44 -11.97
C GLU A 211 -0.64 -22.26 -13.01
N GLU A 212 -1.88 -22.09 -12.58
CA GLU A 212 -3.02 -21.85 -13.47
C GLU A 212 -2.90 -20.53 -14.25
N LEU A 213 -2.34 -19.47 -13.61
CA LEU A 213 -2.07 -18.21 -14.30
C LEU A 213 -0.96 -18.36 -15.36
N ARG A 214 0.06 -19.19 -15.11
CA ARG A 214 1.10 -19.52 -16.11
C ARG A 214 0.52 -20.31 -17.28
N ASP A 215 -0.32 -21.32 -17.00
CA ASP A 215 -1.07 -22.03 -18.05
C ASP A 215 -1.95 -21.09 -18.87
N LEU A 216 -2.63 -20.15 -18.22
CA LEU A 216 -3.42 -19.13 -18.93
C LEU A 216 -2.56 -18.29 -19.89
N VAL A 217 -1.35 -17.87 -19.47
CA VAL A 217 -0.40 -17.14 -20.33
C VAL A 217 -0.01 -17.99 -21.53
N GLU A 218 0.30 -19.27 -21.32
CA GLU A 218 0.67 -20.20 -22.40
C GLU A 218 -0.49 -20.40 -23.38
N ARG A 219 -1.71 -20.57 -22.91
CA ARG A 219 -2.91 -20.69 -23.76
C ARG A 219 -3.17 -19.43 -24.57
N CYS A 220 -3.04 -18.24 -23.99
CA CYS A 220 -3.18 -16.99 -24.73
C CYS A 220 -2.10 -16.88 -25.82
N TYR A 221 -0.86 -17.22 -25.51
CA TYR A 221 0.24 -17.19 -26.48
C TYR A 221 0.03 -18.22 -27.61
N ALA A 222 -0.32 -19.46 -27.27
CA ALA A 222 -0.62 -20.51 -28.23
C ALA A 222 -1.81 -20.17 -29.13
N ALA A 223 -2.78 -19.38 -28.64
CA ALA A 223 -3.88 -18.88 -29.46
C ALA A 223 -3.45 -17.81 -30.48
N GLY A 224 -2.21 -17.31 -30.44
CA GLY A 224 -1.63 -16.36 -31.39
C GLY A 224 -1.47 -14.93 -30.89
N ALA A 225 -1.46 -14.72 -29.57
CA ALA A 225 -1.26 -13.39 -28.99
C ALA A 225 0.11 -12.79 -29.35
N ASP A 226 0.14 -11.53 -29.78
CA ASP A 226 1.34 -10.71 -29.74
C ASP A 226 1.60 -10.19 -28.31
N ILE A 227 0.53 -9.97 -27.55
CA ILE A 227 0.54 -9.52 -26.15
C ILE A 227 -0.50 -10.32 -25.39
N VAL A 228 -0.11 -10.88 -24.27
CA VAL A 228 -1.03 -11.57 -23.35
C VAL A 228 -1.62 -10.56 -22.37
N LYS A 229 -2.93 -10.65 -22.08
CA LYS A 229 -3.59 -9.85 -21.06
C LYS A 229 -4.44 -10.72 -20.15
N PHE A 230 -4.26 -10.57 -18.84
CA PHE A 230 -5.21 -11.12 -17.89
C PHE A 230 -5.48 -10.15 -16.74
N ALA A 231 -6.72 -10.14 -16.28
CA ALA A 231 -7.16 -9.36 -15.13
C ALA A 231 -8.02 -10.24 -14.23
N THR A 232 -7.64 -10.34 -12.95
CA THR A 232 -8.28 -11.20 -11.95
C THR A 232 -8.72 -10.39 -10.75
N MET A 233 -9.70 -10.88 -9.96
CA MET A 233 -10.13 -10.20 -8.74
C MET A 233 -9.28 -10.64 -7.56
N ALA A 234 -8.65 -9.68 -6.88
CA ALA A 234 -7.91 -9.96 -5.66
C ALA A 234 -8.85 -10.08 -4.46
N GLN A 235 -8.84 -11.22 -3.80
CA GLN A 235 -9.53 -11.47 -2.53
C GLN A 235 -8.61 -11.17 -1.34
N ASP A 236 -7.30 -11.23 -1.55
CA ASP A 236 -6.24 -10.99 -0.58
C ASP A 236 -5.05 -10.30 -1.29
N ILE A 237 -4.21 -9.56 -0.56
CA ILE A 237 -3.06 -8.87 -1.17
C ILE A 237 -2.03 -9.84 -1.76
N THR A 238 -1.96 -11.08 -1.27
CA THR A 238 -1.08 -12.12 -1.82
C THR A 238 -1.48 -12.54 -3.23
N ASP A 239 -2.72 -12.28 -3.65
CA ASP A 239 -3.17 -12.47 -5.02
C ASP A 239 -2.46 -11.51 -5.98
N ALA A 240 -2.29 -10.25 -5.57
CA ALA A 240 -1.50 -9.30 -6.34
C ALA A 240 -0.02 -9.73 -6.44
N HIS A 241 0.54 -10.32 -5.38
CA HIS A 241 1.89 -10.87 -5.41
C HIS A 241 2.01 -12.02 -6.43
N ARG A 242 1.04 -12.95 -6.48
CA ARG A 242 1.01 -14.02 -7.50
C ARG A 242 0.97 -13.46 -8.92
N VAL A 243 0.09 -12.48 -9.18
CA VAL A 243 0.01 -11.80 -10.49
C VAL A 243 1.35 -11.16 -10.86
N LEU A 244 2.01 -10.47 -9.93
CA LEU A 244 3.33 -9.86 -10.16
C LEU A 244 4.43 -10.91 -10.37
N SER A 245 4.39 -12.05 -9.68
CA SER A 245 5.32 -13.18 -9.88
C SER A 245 5.23 -13.74 -11.30
N VAL A 246 4.00 -13.98 -11.78
CA VAL A 246 3.75 -14.43 -13.17
C VAL A 246 4.23 -13.38 -14.16
N LEU A 247 3.92 -12.09 -13.94
CA LEU A 247 4.34 -11.00 -14.79
C LEU A 247 5.87 -10.89 -14.92
N ARG A 248 6.59 -11.01 -13.79
CA ARG A 248 8.08 -10.96 -13.74
C ARG A 248 8.74 -12.01 -14.64
N SER A 249 8.15 -13.19 -14.72
CA SER A 249 8.69 -14.35 -15.43
C SER A 249 8.05 -14.61 -16.79
N CYS A 250 7.11 -13.76 -17.22
CA CYS A 250 6.41 -13.92 -18.49
C CYS A 250 7.39 -13.80 -19.67
N PRO A 251 7.46 -14.80 -20.58
CA PRO A 251 8.42 -14.81 -21.68
C PRO A 251 7.99 -13.92 -22.87
N VAL A 252 6.76 -13.40 -22.84
CA VAL A 252 6.17 -12.58 -23.90
C VAL A 252 5.65 -11.26 -23.32
N PRO A 253 5.42 -10.21 -24.12
CA PRO A 253 4.79 -8.99 -23.63
C PRO A 253 3.47 -9.29 -22.93
N CYS A 254 3.31 -8.82 -21.69
CA CYS A 254 2.19 -9.19 -20.84
C CYS A 254 1.60 -8.00 -20.10
N ILE A 255 0.27 -7.99 -20.00
CA ILE A 255 -0.53 -7.08 -19.20
C ILE A 255 -1.19 -7.93 -18.12
N ALA A 256 -0.75 -7.80 -16.88
CA ALA A 256 -1.26 -8.61 -15.77
C ALA A 256 -1.74 -7.70 -14.63
N LEU A 257 -3.00 -7.84 -14.26
CA LEU A 257 -3.65 -6.97 -13.29
C LEU A 257 -4.44 -7.79 -12.27
N ALA A 258 -4.33 -7.43 -10.99
CA ALA A 258 -5.25 -7.82 -9.95
C ALA A 258 -6.20 -6.64 -9.67
N MET A 259 -7.50 -6.87 -9.74
CA MET A 259 -8.54 -5.86 -9.51
C MET A 259 -8.85 -5.74 -8.02
N GLY A 260 -9.56 -4.67 -7.64
CA GLY A 260 -9.88 -4.34 -6.26
C GLY A 260 -8.75 -3.62 -5.53
N GLU A 261 -9.03 -3.09 -4.33
CA GLU A 261 -8.04 -2.37 -3.52
C GLU A 261 -6.86 -3.25 -3.12
N ARG A 262 -7.11 -4.54 -2.82
CA ARG A 262 -6.07 -5.54 -2.49
C ARG A 262 -5.15 -5.82 -3.67
N GLY A 263 -5.65 -5.64 -4.90
CA GLY A 263 -4.91 -5.82 -6.14
C GLY A 263 -4.14 -4.59 -6.62
N GLN A 264 -4.35 -3.43 -6.01
CA GLN A 264 -3.88 -2.13 -6.51
C GLN A 264 -2.37 -2.11 -6.83
N ILE A 265 -1.55 -2.77 -6.00
CA ILE A 265 -0.09 -2.81 -6.21
C ILE A 265 0.32 -3.44 -7.53
N SER A 266 -0.48 -4.32 -8.13
CA SER A 266 -0.20 -4.89 -9.46
C SER A 266 -0.16 -3.82 -10.55
N ARG A 267 -0.97 -2.75 -10.41
CA ARG A 267 -0.97 -1.60 -11.33
C ARG A 267 0.19 -0.65 -11.05
N LEU A 268 0.47 -0.39 -9.75
CA LEU A 268 1.50 0.55 -9.31
C LEU A 268 2.91 0.05 -9.62
N LEU A 269 3.12 -1.26 -9.57
CA LEU A 269 4.42 -1.91 -9.73
C LEU A 269 4.59 -2.63 -11.08
N ALA A 270 3.62 -2.49 -12.01
CA ALA A 270 3.71 -3.11 -13.33
C ALA A 270 5.05 -2.87 -14.04
N PRO A 271 5.62 -1.63 -14.04
CA PRO A 271 6.91 -1.40 -14.71
C PRO A 271 8.06 -2.19 -14.08
N LYS A 272 8.11 -2.22 -12.74
CA LYS A 272 9.14 -2.97 -12.01
C LYS A 272 9.12 -4.46 -12.35
N TYR A 273 7.93 -5.01 -12.55
CA TYR A 273 7.76 -6.44 -12.86
C TYR A 273 7.74 -6.74 -14.37
N GLY A 274 8.02 -5.74 -15.22
CA GLY A 274 8.15 -5.92 -16.67
C GLY A 274 6.83 -5.93 -17.42
N GLY A 275 5.78 -5.31 -16.86
CA GLY A 275 4.49 -5.16 -17.52
C GLY A 275 4.59 -4.35 -18.81
N PHE A 276 3.85 -4.77 -19.83
CA PHE A 276 3.77 -4.07 -21.11
C PHE A 276 3.10 -2.70 -20.97
N LEU A 277 1.96 -2.67 -20.28
CA LEU A 277 1.26 -1.44 -19.89
C LEU A 277 0.51 -1.62 -18.57
N THR A 278 0.09 -0.50 -17.99
CA THR A 278 -0.87 -0.47 -16.90
C THR A 278 -1.97 0.55 -17.14
N PHE A 279 -3.12 0.34 -16.49
CA PHE A 279 -4.31 1.19 -16.67
C PHE A 279 -4.49 2.17 -15.53
N GLY A 280 -4.65 3.45 -15.87
CA GLY A 280 -5.07 4.52 -14.97
C GLY A 280 -6.43 5.09 -15.37
N ALA A 281 -7.18 5.63 -14.41
CA ALA A 281 -8.43 6.35 -14.67
C ALA A 281 -8.17 7.83 -14.99
N LEU A 282 -9.06 8.47 -15.73
CA LEU A 282 -9.03 9.92 -15.96
C LEU A 282 -9.34 10.68 -14.66
N SER A 283 -10.34 10.21 -13.92
CA SER A 283 -10.69 10.66 -12.57
C SER A 283 -11.17 9.49 -11.73
N PRO A 284 -11.26 9.62 -10.39
CA PRO A 284 -11.74 8.54 -9.52
C PRO A 284 -13.15 8.07 -9.89
N GLU A 285 -14.03 8.99 -10.33
CA GLU A 285 -15.42 8.70 -10.71
C GLU A 285 -15.52 7.97 -12.05
N ARG A 286 -14.49 8.10 -12.89
CA ARG A 286 -14.40 7.43 -14.22
C ARG A 286 -13.50 6.20 -14.21
N ALA A 287 -13.25 5.63 -13.04
CA ALA A 287 -12.51 4.38 -12.93
C ALA A 287 -13.29 3.24 -13.62
N SER A 288 -12.65 2.54 -14.55
CA SER A 288 -13.23 1.40 -15.27
C SER A 288 -13.17 0.08 -14.49
N ALA A 289 -12.47 0.07 -13.36
CA ALA A 289 -12.35 -1.07 -12.45
C ALA A 289 -12.09 -0.62 -11.02
N PRO A 290 -12.55 -1.37 -9.99
CA PRO A 290 -12.28 -1.07 -8.59
C PRO A 290 -10.77 -0.97 -8.29
N GLY A 291 -10.39 -0.04 -7.41
CA GLY A 291 -8.99 0.17 -6.98
C GLY A 291 -8.07 0.73 -8.08
N GLN A 292 -8.60 1.26 -9.16
CA GLN A 292 -7.81 1.85 -10.25
C GLN A 292 -7.33 3.25 -9.86
N PRO A 293 -6.00 3.49 -9.80
CA PRO A 293 -5.44 4.81 -9.57
C PRO A 293 -5.64 5.71 -10.79
N THR A 294 -5.60 7.03 -10.59
CA THR A 294 -5.66 7.98 -11.71
C THR A 294 -4.35 8.03 -12.50
N LEU A 295 -4.41 8.51 -13.75
CA LEU A 295 -3.22 8.77 -14.57
C LEU A 295 -2.23 9.70 -13.85
N GLN A 296 -2.73 10.76 -13.20
CA GLN A 296 -1.91 11.69 -12.43
C GLN A 296 -1.23 11.04 -11.23
N GLN A 297 -1.92 10.13 -10.52
CA GLN A 297 -1.31 9.37 -9.43
C GLN A 297 -0.20 8.45 -9.94
N LEU A 298 -0.45 7.72 -11.03
CA LEU A 298 0.53 6.80 -11.62
C LEU A 298 1.78 7.54 -12.12
N SER A 299 1.61 8.60 -12.90
CA SER A 299 2.72 9.35 -13.49
C SER A 299 3.46 10.22 -12.47
N GLY A 300 2.71 10.97 -11.65
CA GLY A 300 3.25 11.94 -10.69
C GLY A 300 3.69 11.29 -9.40
N MET A 301 2.73 10.81 -8.57
CA MET A 301 3.01 10.29 -7.23
C MET A 301 3.87 9.04 -7.27
N TYR A 302 3.48 8.02 -8.04
CA TYR A 302 4.19 6.73 -8.08
C TYR A 302 5.33 6.68 -9.09
N GLY A 303 5.49 7.73 -9.90
CA GLY A 303 6.61 7.84 -10.85
C GLY A 303 6.72 6.66 -11.79
N LEU A 304 5.61 6.19 -12.36
CA LEU A 304 5.51 4.97 -13.15
C LEU A 304 6.67 4.83 -14.16
N LYS A 305 6.96 5.89 -14.92
CA LYS A 305 8.00 5.91 -15.97
C LYS A 305 9.43 5.90 -15.43
N ARG A 306 9.63 6.05 -14.10
CA ARG A 306 10.96 6.01 -13.46
C ARG A 306 11.27 4.66 -12.85
N GLN A 307 10.27 3.81 -12.70
CA GLN A 307 10.46 2.47 -12.13
C GLN A 307 11.22 1.58 -13.12
N ARG A 308 12.12 0.79 -12.57
CA ARG A 308 12.93 -0.22 -13.27
C ARG A 308 12.84 -1.53 -12.51
N ARG A 309 13.37 -2.61 -13.07
CA ARG A 309 13.38 -3.94 -12.44
C ARG A 309 14.08 -3.95 -11.08
N ASP A 310 15.09 -3.08 -10.90
CA ASP A 310 15.86 -2.90 -9.68
C ASP A 310 15.29 -1.84 -8.71
N THR A 311 14.12 -1.27 -8.99
CA THR A 311 13.47 -0.30 -8.10
C THR A 311 13.16 -0.92 -6.76
N ALA A 312 13.66 -0.33 -5.67
CA ALA A 312 13.32 -0.75 -4.31
C ALA A 312 11.87 -0.39 -3.96
N VAL A 313 11.22 -1.23 -3.18
CA VAL A 313 9.82 -1.04 -2.80
C VAL A 313 9.69 -0.89 -1.30
N MET A 314 8.93 0.09 -0.89
CA MET A 314 8.46 0.31 0.47
C MET A 314 6.94 0.45 0.46
N GLY A 315 6.30 0.31 1.61
CA GLY A 315 4.86 0.54 1.63
C GLY A 315 4.30 0.74 3.02
N ILE A 316 3.05 1.21 3.07
CA ILE A 316 2.27 1.26 4.29
C ILE A 316 1.29 0.11 4.35
N VAL A 317 1.41 -0.70 5.39
CA VAL A 317 0.53 -1.83 5.72
C VAL A 317 -0.55 -1.36 6.68
N GLY A 318 -1.81 -1.61 6.32
CA GLY A 318 -2.96 -1.27 7.17
C GLY A 318 -4.27 -1.78 6.61
N ASN A 319 -5.34 -1.63 7.39
CA ASN A 319 -6.72 -1.89 6.96
C ASN A 319 -7.69 -1.01 7.78
N PRO A 320 -8.31 0.03 7.17
CA PRO A 320 -8.11 0.52 5.81
C PRO A 320 -6.77 1.26 5.62
N VAL A 321 -6.33 1.44 4.36
CA VAL A 321 -5.07 2.12 4.02
C VAL A 321 -5.21 3.15 2.89
N SER A 322 -6.33 3.14 2.18
CA SER A 322 -6.59 3.98 0.99
C SER A 322 -6.51 5.49 1.25
N HIS A 323 -6.81 5.93 2.48
CA HIS A 323 -6.76 7.34 2.88
C HIS A 323 -5.39 7.78 3.42
N SER A 324 -4.41 6.89 3.47
CA SER A 324 -3.07 7.23 3.99
C SER A 324 -2.37 8.26 3.11
N ARG A 325 -1.82 9.29 3.74
CA ARG A 325 -0.99 10.32 3.08
C ARG A 325 0.48 9.92 2.95
N SER A 326 0.88 8.79 3.57
CA SER A 326 2.26 8.30 3.54
C SER A 326 2.80 8.09 2.12
N PRO A 327 2.05 7.52 1.14
CA PRO A 327 2.55 7.42 -0.23
C PRO A 327 2.92 8.77 -0.85
N ALA A 328 2.14 9.82 -0.61
CA ALA A 328 2.40 11.13 -1.16
C ALA A 328 3.71 11.74 -0.62
N ILE A 329 3.91 11.70 0.71
CA ILE A 329 5.09 12.31 1.34
C ILE A 329 6.37 11.51 1.07
N HIS A 330 6.33 10.17 1.14
CA HIS A 330 7.50 9.34 0.88
C HIS A 330 7.93 9.41 -0.59
N ASN A 331 6.98 9.31 -1.53
CA ASN A 331 7.31 9.38 -2.96
C ASN A 331 7.83 10.76 -3.36
N ALA A 332 7.29 11.86 -2.79
CA ALA A 332 7.84 13.20 -3.02
C ALA A 332 9.30 13.30 -2.52
N ALA A 333 9.59 12.75 -1.35
CA ALA A 333 10.95 12.72 -0.79
C ALA A 333 11.91 11.87 -1.64
N LEU A 334 11.48 10.67 -2.07
CA LEU A 334 12.24 9.79 -2.96
C LEU A 334 12.56 10.50 -4.28
N GLN A 335 11.59 11.20 -4.85
CA GLN A 335 11.75 11.94 -6.10
C GLN A 335 12.71 13.11 -5.96
N GLN A 336 12.59 13.91 -4.88
CA GLN A 336 13.50 15.04 -4.64
C GLN A 336 14.95 14.59 -4.51
N LEU A 337 15.18 13.43 -3.89
CA LEU A 337 16.52 12.88 -3.69
C LEU A 337 17.01 11.99 -4.85
N GLY A 338 16.22 11.82 -5.91
CA GLY A 338 16.58 11.01 -7.08
C GLY A 338 16.78 9.52 -6.74
N LEU A 339 16.13 9.00 -5.70
CA LEU A 339 16.27 7.61 -5.27
C LEU A 339 15.43 6.68 -6.16
N ASN A 340 16.03 5.56 -6.59
CA ASN A 340 15.34 4.52 -7.34
C ASN A 340 14.52 3.63 -6.41
N ALA A 341 13.43 4.17 -5.90
CA ALA A 341 12.53 3.51 -5.00
C ALA A 341 11.10 4.03 -5.16
N VAL A 342 10.12 3.24 -4.73
CA VAL A 342 8.71 3.61 -4.72
C VAL A 342 8.04 3.17 -3.42
N TYR A 343 7.11 3.99 -2.93
CA TYR A 343 6.35 3.73 -1.72
C TYR A 343 4.86 3.54 -2.07
N VAL A 344 4.28 2.39 -1.70
CA VAL A 344 2.93 1.97 -2.12
C VAL A 344 2.01 1.68 -0.94
N PRO A 345 0.67 1.83 -1.10
CA PRO A 345 -0.30 1.35 -0.11
C PRO A 345 -0.47 -0.18 -0.21
N LEU A 346 -0.60 -0.83 0.94
CA LEU A 346 -0.72 -2.28 1.08
C LEU A 346 -1.92 -2.59 1.99
N LEU A 347 -3.06 -2.91 1.38
CA LEU A 347 -4.26 -3.32 2.10
C LEU A 347 -4.12 -4.77 2.56
N VAL A 348 -3.80 -4.95 3.82
CA VAL A 348 -3.48 -6.26 4.42
C VAL A 348 -4.57 -6.66 5.40
N ASP A 349 -5.09 -7.87 5.28
CA ASP A 349 -6.04 -8.45 6.22
C ASP A 349 -5.33 -9.32 7.27
N ASP A 350 -4.34 -10.10 6.86
CA ASP A 350 -3.55 -11.01 7.69
C ASP A 350 -2.05 -10.66 7.59
N MET A 351 -1.51 -10.14 8.69
CA MET A 351 -0.12 -9.70 8.75
C MET A 351 0.87 -10.87 8.66
N ALA A 352 0.56 -12.03 9.24
CA ALA A 352 1.44 -13.19 9.21
C ALA A 352 1.55 -13.75 7.78
N LYS A 353 0.41 -13.88 7.09
CA LYS A 353 0.36 -14.29 5.68
C LYS A 353 1.10 -13.30 4.78
N PHE A 354 0.92 -11.99 5.02
CA PHE A 354 1.62 -10.93 4.30
C PHE A 354 3.14 -11.07 4.45
N LEU A 355 3.66 -11.15 5.69
CA LEU A 355 5.09 -11.27 5.96
C LEU A 355 5.71 -12.55 5.39
N ALA A 356 4.96 -13.66 5.37
CA ALA A 356 5.39 -14.90 4.76
C ALA A 356 5.46 -14.84 3.22
N THR A 357 4.71 -13.94 2.59
CA THR A 357 4.62 -13.82 1.13
C THR A 357 5.58 -12.77 0.57
N PHE A 358 5.66 -11.59 1.20
CA PHE A 358 6.46 -10.45 0.70
C PHE A 358 7.90 -10.52 1.21
N THR A 359 8.63 -11.56 0.78
CA THR A 359 9.99 -11.90 1.27
C THR A 359 11.11 -11.45 0.36
N ASP A 360 10.83 -11.01 -0.87
CA ASP A 360 11.83 -10.56 -1.84
C ASP A 360 12.69 -9.40 -1.26
N ALA A 361 14.00 -9.42 -1.52
CA ALA A 361 14.95 -8.46 -0.95
C ALA A 361 14.71 -7.01 -1.40
N ASP A 362 14.03 -6.81 -2.51
CA ASP A 362 13.66 -5.48 -3.01
C ASP A 362 12.48 -4.82 -2.28
N TRP A 363 11.76 -5.56 -1.42
CA TRP A 363 10.86 -5.00 -0.40
C TRP A 363 11.68 -4.58 0.83
N ILE A 364 12.21 -3.35 0.81
CA ILE A 364 13.20 -2.88 1.80
C ILE A 364 12.60 -2.46 3.14
N GLY A 365 11.30 -2.24 3.22
CA GLY A 365 10.64 -1.94 4.50
C GLY A 365 9.16 -1.65 4.40
N PHE A 366 8.51 -1.68 5.56
CA PHE A 366 7.07 -1.48 5.70
C PHE A 366 6.76 -0.54 6.87
N SER A 367 6.05 0.54 6.61
CA SER A 367 5.33 1.27 7.65
C SER A 367 4.10 0.46 8.04
N VAL A 368 3.74 0.44 9.32
CA VAL A 368 2.61 -0.35 9.82
C VAL A 368 1.65 0.54 10.61
N THR A 369 0.37 0.52 10.20
CA THR A 369 -0.70 1.22 10.89
C THR A 369 -1.76 0.25 11.41
N ILE A 370 -2.87 0.78 11.88
CA ILE A 370 -4.01 0.00 12.42
C ILE A 370 -4.49 -1.02 11.37
N PRO A 371 -4.80 -2.26 11.80
CA PRO A 371 -4.73 -2.80 13.16
C PRO A 371 -3.44 -3.56 13.49
N HIS A 372 -2.42 -3.52 12.64
CA HIS A 372 -1.35 -4.51 12.53
C HIS A 372 -0.11 -4.25 13.39
N LYS A 373 -0.03 -3.15 14.19
CA LYS A 373 1.19 -2.78 14.95
C LYS A 373 1.66 -3.85 15.96
N GLN A 374 0.73 -4.60 16.54
CA GLN A 374 1.06 -5.70 17.45
C GLN A 374 1.49 -6.94 16.68
N ALA A 375 0.75 -7.33 15.63
CA ALA A 375 1.13 -8.45 14.77
C ALA A 375 2.49 -8.21 14.07
N ALA A 376 2.83 -6.96 13.76
CA ALA A 376 4.15 -6.59 13.25
C ALA A 376 5.26 -6.78 14.28
N LEU A 377 4.99 -6.54 15.57
CA LEU A 377 5.92 -6.84 16.66
C LEU A 377 6.20 -8.34 16.74
N GLU A 378 5.13 -9.15 16.66
CA GLU A 378 5.20 -10.62 16.74
C GLU A 378 5.91 -11.23 15.51
N GLY A 379 5.74 -10.62 14.33
CA GLY A 379 6.35 -11.07 13.08
C GLY A 379 7.77 -10.55 12.81
N ALA A 380 8.29 -9.64 13.63
CA ALA A 380 9.64 -9.12 13.48
C ALA A 380 10.69 -10.13 14.01
N HIS A 381 11.80 -10.31 13.29
CA HIS A 381 12.91 -11.18 13.70
C HIS A 381 13.76 -10.55 14.81
N GLU A 382 13.89 -9.25 14.77
CA GLU A 382 14.51 -8.41 15.77
C GLU A 382 13.58 -7.24 16.11
N VAL A 383 13.58 -6.76 17.34
CA VAL A 383 12.81 -5.59 17.75
C VAL A 383 13.69 -4.62 18.52
N ASP A 384 13.57 -3.34 18.18
CA ASP A 384 14.18 -2.26 18.97
C ASP A 384 13.74 -2.35 20.43
N PRO A 385 14.66 -2.17 21.42
CA PRO A 385 14.33 -2.34 22.83
C PRO A 385 13.20 -1.43 23.33
N VAL A 386 13.05 -0.21 22.77
CA VAL A 386 11.97 0.69 23.16
C VAL A 386 10.66 0.26 22.50
N ALA A 387 10.69 -0.13 21.22
CA ALA A 387 9.52 -0.68 20.55
C ALA A 387 9.00 -1.95 21.23
N ALA A 388 9.89 -2.81 21.73
CA ALA A 388 9.53 -4.00 22.52
C ALA A 388 8.83 -3.63 23.84
N LYS A 389 9.31 -2.62 24.56
CA LYS A 389 8.66 -2.11 25.79
C LYS A 389 7.30 -1.48 25.48
N ILE A 390 7.18 -0.73 24.39
CA ILE A 390 5.91 -0.16 23.93
C ILE A 390 4.92 -1.28 23.58
N GLY A 391 5.39 -2.44 23.11
CA GLY A 391 4.53 -3.54 22.65
C GLY A 391 3.84 -3.27 21.31
N ALA A 392 4.45 -2.42 20.47
CA ALA A 392 3.92 -2.07 19.15
C ALA A 392 5.05 -1.66 18.20
N VAL A 393 5.02 -2.16 16.98
CA VAL A 393 5.92 -1.80 15.87
C VAL A 393 5.12 -1.06 14.80
N ASN A 394 5.56 0.14 14.43
CA ASN A 394 5.00 0.88 13.30
C ASN A 394 5.91 0.88 12.07
N THR A 395 7.09 0.26 12.15
CA THR A 395 8.09 0.26 11.08
C THR A 395 8.85 -1.07 11.09
N LEU A 396 8.83 -1.78 9.96
CA LEU A 396 9.63 -2.99 9.73
C LEU A 396 10.67 -2.67 8.65
N VAL A 397 11.93 -2.95 8.93
CA VAL A 397 13.06 -2.70 8.02
C VAL A 397 13.73 -4.01 7.68
N ARG A 398 13.88 -4.28 6.39
CA ARG A 398 14.60 -5.47 5.93
C ARG A 398 16.09 -5.29 6.17
N GLN A 399 16.71 -6.29 6.77
CA GLN A 399 18.14 -6.26 7.08
C GLN A 399 18.98 -6.59 5.84
N LEU A 400 20.26 -6.31 5.91
CA LEU A 400 21.21 -6.49 4.79
C LEU A 400 21.33 -7.94 4.30
N ASP A 401 20.94 -8.93 5.13
CA ASP A 401 20.87 -10.33 4.72
C ASP A 401 19.72 -10.62 3.75
N GLY A 402 18.85 -9.63 3.51
CA GLY A 402 17.69 -9.70 2.63
C GLY A 402 16.53 -10.55 3.15
N ARG A 403 16.63 -11.10 4.37
CA ARG A 403 15.63 -12.02 4.94
C ARG A 403 15.03 -11.50 6.23
N ALA A 404 15.84 -11.10 7.19
CA ALA A 404 15.37 -10.67 8.50
C ALA A 404 14.67 -9.30 8.42
N LEU A 405 13.63 -9.12 9.24
CA LEU A 405 12.92 -7.86 9.46
C LEU A 405 13.20 -7.38 10.88
N LYS A 406 13.64 -6.14 11.03
CA LYS A 406 13.80 -5.48 12.31
C LYS A 406 12.69 -4.48 12.54
N GLY A 407 12.04 -4.59 13.70
CA GLY A 407 10.90 -3.78 14.11
C GLY A 407 11.33 -2.56 14.91
N TYR A 408 10.74 -1.40 14.58
CA TYR A 408 10.94 -0.12 15.27
C TYR A 408 9.59 0.54 15.55
N ASN A 409 9.61 1.51 16.46
CA ASN A 409 8.48 2.40 16.68
C ASN A 409 8.95 3.84 16.53
N THR A 410 8.61 4.49 15.41
CA THR A 410 8.97 5.88 15.11
C THR A 410 7.92 6.89 15.60
N ASP A 411 6.77 6.43 16.11
CA ASP A 411 5.72 7.32 16.61
C ASP A 411 6.18 8.08 17.86
N TRP A 412 6.82 7.37 18.81
CA TRP A 412 7.20 7.97 20.08
C TRP A 412 8.27 9.06 19.96
N PRO A 413 9.41 8.87 19.21
CA PRO A 413 10.42 9.92 19.11
C PRO A 413 9.90 11.14 18.38
N ALA A 414 9.06 10.94 17.35
CA ALA A 414 8.46 12.03 16.59
C ALA A 414 7.51 12.89 17.46
N ALA A 415 6.62 12.24 18.21
CA ALA A 415 5.68 12.93 19.09
C ALA A 415 6.39 13.66 20.23
N ILE A 416 7.31 12.97 20.91
CA ILE A 416 8.09 13.56 21.99
C ILE A 416 8.91 14.75 21.51
N SER A 417 9.61 14.63 20.37
CA SER A 417 10.36 15.74 19.79
C SER A 417 9.46 16.93 19.40
N ALA A 418 8.23 16.68 18.93
CA ALA A 418 7.26 17.74 18.64
C ALA A 418 6.81 18.46 19.92
N ILE A 419 6.54 17.72 21.00
CA ILE A 419 6.16 18.27 22.30
C ILE A 419 7.33 19.06 22.94
N GLU A 420 8.56 18.51 22.93
CA GLU A 420 9.76 19.18 23.43
C GLU A 420 9.99 20.53 22.73
N ARG A 421 9.91 20.58 21.39
CA ARG A 421 10.00 21.84 20.62
C ARG A 421 8.86 22.80 20.92
N GLY A 422 7.66 22.30 21.17
CA GLY A 422 6.53 23.11 21.59
C GLY A 422 6.73 23.76 22.97
N LEU A 423 7.34 23.05 23.90
CA LEU A 423 7.68 23.55 25.23
C LEU A 423 8.82 24.58 25.15
N ASP A 424 9.90 24.23 24.49
CA ASP A 424 11.09 25.09 24.32
C ASP A 424 11.64 24.97 22.88
N PRO A 425 11.31 25.91 21.99
CA PRO A 425 11.81 25.89 20.60
C PRO A 425 13.33 26.08 20.47
N ALA A 426 13.98 26.64 21.50
CA ALA A 426 15.43 26.88 21.50
C ALA A 426 16.23 25.72 22.10
N ALA A 427 15.56 24.75 22.76
CA ALA A 427 16.24 23.59 23.32
C ALA A 427 16.84 22.72 22.21
N PRO A 428 18.12 22.27 22.35
CA PRO A 428 18.67 21.26 21.46
C PRO A 428 17.86 19.97 21.58
N ALA A 429 17.92 19.13 20.54
CA ALA A 429 17.30 17.80 20.61
C ALA A 429 17.84 17.03 21.82
N ALA A 430 16.95 16.68 22.76
CA ALA A 430 17.35 16.03 24.00
C ALA A 430 17.92 14.63 23.72
N THR A 431 19.15 14.39 24.13
CA THR A 431 19.83 13.10 23.96
C THR A 431 19.55 12.13 25.10
N ASP A 432 19.16 12.66 26.26
CA ASP A 432 18.86 11.90 27.48
C ASP A 432 17.67 12.53 28.26
N ALA A 433 17.28 11.87 29.37
CA ALA A 433 16.18 12.35 30.20
C ALA A 433 16.50 13.68 30.91
N ALA A 434 17.74 13.93 31.29
CA ALA A 434 18.12 15.11 32.06
C ALA A 434 18.10 16.39 31.23
N SER A 435 18.40 16.28 29.92
CA SER A 435 18.39 17.39 28.97
C SER A 435 17.01 17.67 28.36
N SER A 436 16.01 16.82 28.65
CA SER A 436 14.68 16.96 28.08
C SER A 436 13.84 18.06 28.75
N PRO A 437 13.17 18.94 27.99
CA PRO A 437 12.16 19.86 28.52
C PRO A 437 11.00 19.18 29.22
N LEU A 438 10.83 17.87 29.07
CA LEU A 438 9.83 17.04 29.75
C LEU A 438 10.27 16.54 31.13
N ALA A 439 11.57 16.63 31.46
CA ALA A 439 12.09 16.15 32.74
C ALA A 439 11.34 16.79 33.92
N GLY A 440 10.79 15.94 34.78
CA GLY A 440 10.02 16.34 35.98
C GLY A 440 8.62 16.92 35.70
N LYS A 441 8.23 17.13 34.44
CA LYS A 441 6.87 17.59 34.09
C LYS A 441 5.83 16.48 34.21
N LYS A 442 4.62 16.85 34.59
CA LYS A 442 3.47 15.95 34.60
C LYS A 442 2.78 15.94 33.24
N VAL A 443 2.87 14.80 32.53
CA VAL A 443 2.30 14.57 31.20
C VAL A 443 1.04 13.73 31.32
N VAL A 444 -0.10 14.29 30.93
CA VAL A 444 -1.40 13.60 30.91
C VAL A 444 -1.68 13.07 29.49
N VAL A 445 -1.65 11.76 29.33
CA VAL A 445 -1.91 11.07 28.06
C VAL A 445 -3.35 10.58 28.02
N VAL A 446 -4.14 11.12 27.12
CA VAL A 446 -5.52 10.69 26.86
C VAL A 446 -5.53 9.61 25.81
N GLY A 447 -5.89 8.39 26.21
CA GLY A 447 -5.92 7.21 25.37
C GLY A 447 -4.85 6.16 25.75
N ALA A 448 -5.24 4.88 25.69
CA ALA A 448 -4.37 3.73 25.98
C ALA A 448 -4.21 2.80 24.76
N GLY A 449 -4.39 3.33 23.53
CA GLY A 449 -4.14 2.64 22.26
C GLY A 449 -2.66 2.66 21.87
N GLY A 450 -2.35 2.25 20.63
CA GLY A 450 -0.97 2.19 20.13
C GLY A 450 -0.20 3.51 20.22
N ALA A 451 -0.81 4.64 19.84
CA ALA A 451 -0.21 5.97 20.01
C ALA A 451 -0.07 6.36 21.48
N GLY A 452 -1.10 6.12 22.30
CA GLY A 452 -1.06 6.40 23.73
C GLY A 452 0.06 5.65 24.44
N ARG A 453 0.24 4.37 24.12
CA ARG A 453 1.38 3.58 24.62
C ARG A 453 2.71 4.20 24.20
N ALA A 454 2.86 4.52 22.93
CA ALA A 454 4.10 5.11 22.40
C ALA A 454 4.47 6.41 23.12
N LEU A 455 3.49 7.31 23.31
CA LEU A 455 3.71 8.59 23.96
C LEU A 455 3.93 8.46 25.48
N ALA A 456 3.19 7.57 26.15
CA ALA A 456 3.39 7.31 27.58
C ALA A 456 4.79 6.77 27.86
N PHE A 457 5.26 5.76 27.11
CA PHE A 457 6.62 5.25 27.22
C PHE A 457 7.67 6.32 26.85
N GLY A 458 7.44 7.08 25.76
CA GLY A 458 8.35 8.15 25.34
C GLY A 458 8.49 9.24 26.40
N ALA A 459 7.39 9.70 27.00
CA ALA A 459 7.40 10.69 28.08
C ALA A 459 8.14 10.16 29.31
N ALA A 460 7.90 8.91 29.71
CA ALA A 460 8.58 8.27 30.83
C ALA A 460 10.11 8.15 30.58
N VAL A 461 10.52 7.76 29.35
CA VAL A 461 11.94 7.71 28.95
C VAL A 461 12.62 9.08 29.06
N LYS A 462 11.87 10.17 28.85
CA LYS A 462 12.34 11.56 28.99
C LYS A 462 12.20 12.13 30.42
N GLY A 463 11.93 11.29 31.42
CA GLY A 463 11.88 11.67 32.81
C GLY A 463 10.62 12.41 33.25
N ALA A 464 9.53 12.33 32.45
CA ALA A 464 8.25 12.90 32.84
C ALA A 464 7.51 12.02 33.86
N GLN A 465 6.67 12.64 34.69
CA GLN A 465 5.65 11.96 35.49
C GLN A 465 4.43 11.74 34.58
N VAL A 466 4.07 10.48 34.32
CA VAL A 466 3.00 10.15 33.39
C VAL A 466 1.69 9.83 34.08
N VAL A 467 0.59 10.41 33.60
CA VAL A 467 -0.77 10.04 33.95
C VAL A 467 -1.49 9.56 32.70
N ILE A 468 -2.17 8.43 32.80
CA ILE A 468 -2.90 7.86 31.65
C ILE A 468 -4.40 7.98 31.93
N ALA A 469 -5.08 8.79 31.14
CA ALA A 469 -6.53 8.96 31.18
C ALA A 469 -7.18 8.17 30.04
N ASN A 470 -8.16 7.32 30.36
CA ASN A 470 -8.84 6.55 29.33
C ASN A 470 -10.31 6.28 29.68
N ARG A 471 -11.16 6.09 28.66
CA ARG A 471 -12.57 5.69 28.85
C ARG A 471 -12.70 4.39 29.67
N SER A 472 -11.84 3.39 29.41
CA SER A 472 -11.69 2.19 30.23
C SER A 472 -10.51 2.39 31.18
N VAL A 473 -10.78 2.61 32.44
CA VAL A 473 -9.75 2.80 33.47
C VAL A 473 -8.85 1.58 33.61
N ASP A 474 -9.39 0.37 33.45
CA ASP A 474 -8.61 -0.87 33.50
C ASP A 474 -7.51 -0.90 32.42
N LYS A 475 -7.81 -0.41 31.21
CA LYS A 475 -6.78 -0.30 30.16
C LYS A 475 -5.73 0.75 30.48
N ALA A 476 -6.13 1.85 31.12
CA ALA A 476 -5.19 2.87 31.58
C ALA A 476 -4.28 2.31 32.66
N ALA A 477 -4.85 1.63 33.66
CA ALA A 477 -4.11 1.00 34.77
C ALA A 477 -3.15 -0.10 34.28
N ALA A 478 -3.60 -0.94 33.32
CA ALA A 478 -2.78 -1.97 32.72
C ALA A 478 -1.57 -1.39 31.96
N LEU A 479 -1.75 -0.26 31.29
CA LEU A 479 -0.65 0.45 30.63
C LEU A 479 0.25 1.14 31.64
N ALA A 480 -0.31 1.83 32.64
CA ALA A 480 0.42 2.53 33.67
C ALA A 480 1.36 1.61 34.48
N ALA A 481 0.91 0.39 34.79
CA ALA A 481 1.72 -0.62 35.47
C ALA A 481 2.93 -1.13 34.66
N GLN A 482 2.95 -0.93 33.32
CA GLN A 482 4.05 -1.35 32.44
C GLN A 482 5.16 -0.30 32.36
N LEU A 483 4.92 0.95 32.80
CA LEU A 483 5.95 1.99 32.81
C LEU A 483 6.90 1.81 34.00
N ASN A 484 8.09 2.36 33.88
CA ASN A 484 9.07 2.36 34.96
C ASN A 484 9.67 3.78 35.15
N PRO A 485 9.35 4.47 36.26
CA PRO A 485 8.44 4.04 37.36
C PRO A 485 6.98 3.88 36.85
N PRO A 486 6.14 3.11 37.56
CA PRO A 486 4.71 2.99 37.23
C PRO A 486 4.03 4.36 37.20
N ALA A 487 3.15 4.55 36.20
CA ALA A 487 2.40 5.79 36.02
C ALA A 487 1.09 5.78 36.85
N GLU A 488 0.46 6.94 36.97
CA GLU A 488 -0.89 7.08 37.49
C GLU A 488 -1.92 6.74 36.38
N ALA A 489 -3.08 6.21 36.78
CA ALA A 489 -4.20 5.97 35.86
C ALA A 489 -5.47 6.64 36.40
N CYS A 490 -6.25 7.27 35.51
CA CYS A 490 -7.51 7.92 35.86
C CYS A 490 -8.58 7.74 34.78
N SER A 491 -9.82 8.08 35.13
CA SER A 491 -10.93 8.14 34.19
C SER A 491 -10.93 9.47 33.43
N LEU A 492 -11.65 9.51 32.28
CA LEU A 492 -11.93 10.79 31.61
C LEU A 492 -12.79 11.74 32.44
N ALA A 493 -13.60 11.20 33.35
CA ALA A 493 -14.41 12.01 34.30
C ALA A 493 -13.53 12.73 35.34
N ASP A 494 -12.50 12.06 35.87
CA ASP A 494 -11.54 12.67 36.80
C ASP A 494 -10.77 13.80 36.10
N LEU A 495 -10.38 13.60 34.84
CA LEU A 495 -9.72 14.62 34.03
C LEU A 495 -10.67 15.79 33.73
N ALA A 496 -11.93 15.52 33.36
CA ALA A 496 -12.92 16.54 33.04
C ALA A 496 -13.33 17.39 34.27
N SER A 497 -13.32 16.81 35.46
CA SER A 497 -13.62 17.53 36.70
C SER A 497 -12.46 18.41 37.23
N GLY A 498 -11.27 18.30 36.61
CA GLY A 498 -10.06 18.97 37.10
C GLY A 498 -9.43 18.29 38.34
N ALA A 499 -9.90 17.10 38.74
CA ALA A 499 -9.27 16.31 39.81
C ALA A 499 -7.85 15.86 39.44
N VAL A 500 -7.57 15.75 38.17
CA VAL A 500 -6.25 15.46 37.59
C VAL A 500 -5.81 16.63 36.73
N ALA A 501 -4.66 17.21 37.04
CA ALA A 501 -4.02 18.28 36.25
C ALA A 501 -2.58 17.90 35.91
N GLY A 502 -1.98 18.60 34.94
CA GLY A 502 -0.59 18.37 34.55
C GLY A 502 -0.01 19.60 33.82
N ASP A 503 1.25 19.48 33.41
CA ASP A 503 1.94 20.50 32.60
C ASP A 503 1.63 20.37 31.10
N VAL A 504 1.53 19.12 30.62
CA VAL A 504 1.33 18.79 29.21
C VAL A 504 0.14 17.85 29.04
N LEU A 505 -0.80 18.22 28.19
CA LEU A 505 -1.93 17.39 27.79
C LEU A 505 -1.69 16.80 26.40
N VAL A 506 -1.89 15.49 26.25
CA VAL A 506 -1.62 14.76 25.02
C VAL A 506 -2.85 13.93 24.62
N ASN A 507 -3.55 14.32 23.56
CA ASN A 507 -4.61 13.50 22.98
C ASN A 507 -4.03 12.48 21.99
N THR A 508 -4.31 11.21 22.23
CA THR A 508 -3.94 10.08 21.35
C THR A 508 -5.15 9.26 20.92
N THR A 509 -6.34 9.81 21.12
CA THR A 509 -7.61 9.20 20.69
C THR A 509 -8.01 9.75 19.32
N SER A 510 -9.04 9.17 18.71
CA SER A 510 -9.66 9.68 17.49
C SER A 510 -10.75 10.74 17.76
N VAL A 511 -10.94 11.17 19.01
CA VAL A 511 -11.95 12.18 19.35
C VAL A 511 -11.53 13.53 18.79
N GLY A 512 -12.41 14.17 18.04
CA GLY A 512 -12.14 15.42 17.31
C GLY A 512 -11.60 15.22 15.89
N MET A 513 -11.46 13.98 15.43
CA MET A 513 -11.09 13.65 14.05
C MET A 513 -12.33 13.66 13.14
N HIS A 514 -12.14 14.09 11.89
CA HIS A 514 -13.19 13.99 10.86
C HIS A 514 -13.84 12.59 10.84
N PRO A 515 -15.20 12.46 10.75
CA PRO A 515 -16.19 13.53 10.59
C PRO A 515 -16.71 14.14 11.93
N GLN A 516 -16.26 13.68 13.11
CA GLN A 516 -16.70 14.18 14.43
C GLN A 516 -15.82 15.33 14.93
N GLU A 517 -15.64 16.38 14.14
CA GLU A 517 -14.72 17.49 14.41
C GLU A 517 -15.14 18.38 15.60
N ASP A 518 -16.43 18.34 15.97
CA ASP A 518 -16.99 19.08 17.09
C ASP A 518 -16.82 18.38 18.45
N GLU A 519 -16.24 17.19 18.46
CA GLU A 519 -15.95 16.48 19.70
C GLU A 519 -14.60 16.88 20.29
N THR A 520 -14.48 16.80 21.63
CA THR A 520 -13.22 16.97 22.36
C THR A 520 -13.12 15.95 23.49
N PRO A 521 -11.94 15.34 23.71
CA PRO A 521 -11.76 14.36 24.79
C PRO A 521 -11.71 15.02 26.18
N VAL A 522 -11.44 16.32 26.25
CA VAL A 522 -11.31 17.09 27.49
C VAL A 522 -12.08 18.41 27.34
N PRO A 523 -13.00 18.75 28.26
CA PRO A 523 -13.76 20.00 28.18
C PRO A 523 -12.87 21.21 28.46
N ALA A 524 -13.22 22.35 27.84
CA ALA A 524 -12.47 23.60 27.95
C ALA A 524 -12.15 24.02 29.41
N ALA A 525 -13.09 23.80 30.32
CA ALA A 525 -12.91 24.13 31.74
C ALA A 525 -11.74 23.38 32.43
N ALA A 526 -11.38 22.21 31.93
CA ALA A 526 -10.27 21.40 32.48
C ALA A 526 -8.91 21.72 31.81
N LEU A 527 -8.85 22.66 30.87
CA LEU A 527 -7.60 23.01 30.14
C LEU A 527 -6.79 24.08 30.86
N SER A 528 -7.36 24.76 31.84
CA SER A 528 -6.67 25.79 32.64
C SER A 528 -5.49 25.20 33.42
N GLY A 529 -4.31 25.79 33.25
CA GLY A 529 -3.09 25.34 33.95
C GLY A 529 -2.15 24.45 33.15
N TYR A 530 -2.58 23.90 32.03
CA TYR A 530 -1.66 23.22 31.11
C TYR A 530 -0.78 24.25 30.40
N GLN A 531 0.52 23.94 30.30
CA GLN A 531 1.49 24.76 29.54
C GLN A 531 1.39 24.48 28.03
N LEU A 532 1.08 23.21 27.68
CA LEU A 532 1.01 22.77 26.29
C LEU A 532 -0.06 21.69 26.12
N ALA A 533 -0.79 21.77 25.01
CA ALA A 533 -1.66 20.71 24.51
C ALA A 533 -1.15 20.18 23.16
N PHE A 534 -1.00 18.88 23.05
CA PHE A 534 -0.68 18.15 21.82
C PHE A 534 -1.87 17.31 21.40
N ASP A 535 -2.18 17.27 20.11
CA ASP A 535 -3.20 16.38 19.56
C ASP A 535 -2.59 15.54 18.43
N ALA A 536 -2.68 14.21 18.54
CA ALA A 536 -2.24 13.30 17.47
C ALA A 536 -3.17 13.31 16.26
N VAL A 537 -4.38 13.87 16.39
CA VAL A 537 -5.29 14.11 15.26
C VAL A 537 -4.72 15.25 14.40
N TYR A 538 -4.68 15.04 13.07
CA TYR A 538 -4.23 16.04 12.10
C TYR A 538 -5.26 16.34 11.00
N THR A 539 -6.44 15.76 11.09
CA THR A 539 -7.60 16.07 10.23
C THR A 539 -8.85 16.23 11.10
N PRO A 540 -9.28 17.46 11.39
CA PRO A 540 -8.70 18.75 10.98
C PRO A 540 -7.38 19.07 11.70
N LEU A 541 -6.57 19.98 11.11
CA LEU A 541 -5.27 20.38 11.69
C LEU A 541 -5.45 21.04 13.08
N HIS A 542 -6.42 21.91 13.22
CA HIS A 542 -6.81 22.55 14.48
C HIS A 542 -8.09 21.92 15.02
N THR A 543 -7.94 20.85 15.78
CA THR A 543 -9.07 20.19 16.44
C THR A 543 -9.77 21.11 17.44
N ARG A 544 -10.99 20.76 17.85
CA ARG A 544 -11.67 21.50 18.91
C ARG A 544 -10.84 21.58 20.19
N LEU A 545 -10.18 20.49 20.59
CA LEU A 545 -9.26 20.45 21.72
C LEU A 545 -8.18 21.53 21.60
N LEU A 546 -7.49 21.61 20.46
CA LEU A 546 -6.40 22.59 20.29
C LEU A 546 -6.90 24.02 20.25
N ARG A 547 -8.07 24.31 19.66
CA ARG A 547 -8.69 25.64 19.66
C ARG A 547 -9.05 26.07 21.09
N GLU A 548 -9.67 25.20 21.88
CA GLU A 548 -10.05 25.47 23.27
C GLU A 548 -8.81 25.61 24.18
N ALA A 549 -7.77 24.80 23.95
CA ALA A 549 -6.51 24.88 24.69
C ALA A 549 -5.79 26.23 24.41
N ALA A 550 -5.72 26.66 23.14
CA ALA A 550 -5.16 27.96 22.79
C ALA A 550 -5.93 29.12 23.44
N ALA A 551 -7.26 29.05 23.47
CA ALA A 551 -8.11 30.03 24.14
C ALA A 551 -7.89 30.06 25.67
N ALA A 552 -7.51 28.92 26.28
CA ALA A 552 -7.13 28.82 27.69
C ALA A 552 -5.68 29.24 27.98
N GLY A 553 -4.91 29.68 26.97
CA GLY A 553 -3.53 30.17 27.10
C GLY A 553 -2.46 29.08 26.97
N CYS A 554 -2.81 27.86 26.59
CA CYS A 554 -1.84 26.78 26.35
C CYS A 554 -1.09 27.00 25.03
N LYS A 555 0.18 26.65 24.96
CA LYS A 555 0.85 26.38 23.69
C LYS A 555 0.19 25.17 23.04
N VAL A 556 0.08 25.16 21.72
CA VAL A 556 -0.53 24.03 20.99
C VAL A 556 0.44 23.42 20.00
N VAL A 557 0.41 22.09 19.89
CA VAL A 557 1.19 21.32 18.91
C VAL A 557 0.24 20.41 18.15
N THR A 558 0.24 20.56 16.83
CA THR A 558 -0.63 19.85 15.91
C THR A 558 -0.07 18.47 15.50
N GLY A 559 -0.95 17.54 15.17
CA GLY A 559 -0.59 16.14 14.87
C GLY A 559 0.21 15.94 13.58
N ASP A 560 0.17 16.90 12.64
CA ASP A 560 0.98 16.85 11.41
C ASP A 560 2.48 16.83 11.72
N THR A 561 2.93 17.51 12.78
CA THR A 561 4.34 17.51 13.20
C THR A 561 4.81 16.10 13.62
N MET A 562 3.99 15.36 14.36
CA MET A 562 4.25 13.95 14.65
C MET A 562 4.17 13.10 13.39
N PHE A 563 3.16 13.32 12.55
CA PHE A 563 2.97 12.55 11.33
C PHE A 563 4.16 12.68 10.38
N VAL A 564 4.65 13.91 10.16
CA VAL A 564 5.85 14.13 9.35
C VAL A 564 7.10 13.58 10.04
N GLY A 565 7.27 13.81 11.33
CA GLY A 565 8.44 13.36 12.08
C GLY A 565 8.61 11.84 12.03
N GLN A 566 7.53 11.07 12.29
CA GLN A 566 7.59 9.61 12.22
C GLN A 566 7.89 9.10 10.81
N ALA A 567 7.36 9.78 9.77
CA ALA A 567 7.63 9.42 8.38
C ALA A 567 9.08 9.77 7.97
N ALA A 568 9.64 10.86 8.49
CA ALA A 568 11.04 11.21 8.28
C ALA A 568 11.99 10.16 8.91
N ASP A 569 11.68 9.69 10.12
CA ASP A 569 12.43 8.62 10.77
C ASP A 569 12.31 7.29 9.99
N GLN A 570 11.10 6.95 9.51
CA GLN A 570 10.89 5.80 8.63
C GLN A 570 11.71 5.92 7.35
N PHE A 571 11.68 7.09 6.70
CA PHE A 571 12.44 7.35 5.48
C PHE A 571 13.94 7.12 5.69
N ARG A 572 14.49 7.64 6.80
CA ARG A 572 15.90 7.44 7.17
C ARG A 572 16.22 5.95 7.41
N LEU A 573 15.35 5.24 8.11
CA LEU A 573 15.50 3.80 8.37
C LEU A 573 15.47 2.98 7.09
N PHE A 574 14.61 3.32 6.13
CA PHE A 574 14.48 2.59 4.87
C PHE A 574 15.62 2.89 3.89
N THR A 575 16.06 4.14 3.83
CA THR A 575 16.96 4.60 2.74
C THR A 575 18.39 4.89 3.20
N GLY A 576 18.61 5.02 4.51
CA GLY A 576 19.88 5.51 5.07
C GLY A 576 20.18 6.98 4.74
N LYS A 577 19.19 7.73 4.23
CA LYS A 577 19.32 9.16 3.86
C LYS A 577 18.47 10.03 4.76
N GLU A 578 18.94 11.27 5.01
CA GLU A 578 18.14 12.25 5.70
C GLU A 578 16.91 12.62 4.88
N ALA A 579 15.77 12.71 5.57
CA ALA A 579 14.48 13.05 4.95
C ALA A 579 14.41 14.56 4.66
N PRO A 580 13.89 14.98 3.50
CA PRO A 580 13.61 16.40 3.22
C PRO A 580 12.34 16.85 3.95
N VAL A 581 12.45 17.08 5.27
CA VAL A 581 11.33 17.34 6.18
C VAL A 581 10.47 18.51 5.72
N ASP A 582 11.07 19.62 5.23
CA ASP A 582 10.33 20.79 4.75
C ASP A 582 9.43 20.46 3.54
N LEU A 583 9.90 19.60 2.62
CA LEU A 583 9.08 19.13 1.51
C LEU A 583 7.94 18.24 2.04
N MET A 584 8.25 17.28 2.91
CA MET A 584 7.27 16.36 3.47
C MET A 584 6.16 17.13 4.20
N THR A 585 6.52 18.17 4.98
CA THR A 585 5.58 19.05 5.66
C THR A 585 4.68 19.79 4.66
N ARG A 586 5.24 20.42 3.62
CA ARG A 586 4.44 21.09 2.59
C ARG A 586 3.45 20.16 1.93
N VAL A 587 3.88 18.95 1.54
CA VAL A 587 2.99 17.95 0.90
C VAL A 587 1.83 17.56 1.82
N VAL A 588 2.05 17.45 3.13
CA VAL A 588 0.99 17.19 4.10
C VAL A 588 0.02 18.37 4.16
N LEU A 589 0.54 19.59 4.38
CA LEU A 589 -0.29 20.80 4.51
C LEU A 589 -1.12 21.05 3.24
N ASP A 590 -0.52 20.94 2.05
CA ASP A 590 -1.22 21.07 0.77
C ASP A 590 -2.32 20.03 0.59
N SER A 591 -2.14 18.83 1.17
CA SER A 591 -3.13 17.77 1.12
C SER A 591 -4.26 17.93 2.15
N LEU A 592 -4.03 18.71 3.21
CA LEU A 592 -5.05 19.06 4.22
C LEU A 592 -5.90 20.26 3.81
N ALA A 593 -5.38 21.12 2.92
CA ALA A 593 -6.07 22.29 2.40
C ALA A 593 -7.09 21.97 1.28
N LYS A 594 -7.02 20.76 0.70
CA LYS A 594 -7.95 20.25 -0.34
C LYS A 594 -9.11 19.47 0.28
#